data_c8ffdd15404e1cbf664db51559764750
#
_entry.id   c8ffdd15404e1cbf664db51559764750
#
_cell.length_a   1.000
_cell.length_b   1.000
_cell.length_c   1.000
_cell.angle_alpha   90.00
_cell.angle_beta   90.00
_cell.angle_gamma   90.00
#
_symmetry.space_group_name_H-M   'P 1'
#
loop_
_entity.id
_entity.type
_entity.pdbx_description
1 polymer ?
#
loop_
_entity_poly.entity_id
_entity_poly.type
_entity_poly.pdbx_seq_one_letter_code
_entity_poly.pdbx_strand_id
1 'polypeptide(L)'
;NTVNKHHSRLRTMLLRALKEGYVHKNPYVDFKLKNTASKRTFLSQEELEQIIEHGLGGNESLKRVRDIFIFSVYTGLRFEDARQLTMDRIIKDKKGNYTLQISQEKTDEPLSVPLLKPAMDIVGKYNDSPERKVFKKVLPKITNQKLNAYLKTIADLTGITKTLSHHVARHTCATTILLSNEVPIEVVSKWLGHTNIKTTQIYAKITNTYMQNMADKIDKKMDVKK
;
A
#
# COMPACT_ATOMS: atom_id res chain seq x y z
N ASN A 1 8.44 -7.23 -18.17
CA ASN A 1 9.30 -7.19 -16.94
C ASN A 1 9.63 -8.59 -16.40
N THR A 2 8.74 -9.60 -16.50
CA THR A 2 9.04 -10.99 -16.07
C THR A 2 10.21 -11.59 -16.84
N VAL A 3 10.22 -11.45 -18.17
CA VAL A 3 11.32 -11.88 -19.03
C VAL A 3 12.64 -11.23 -18.61
N ASN A 4 12.64 -9.90 -18.37
CA ASN A 4 13.83 -9.19 -17.89
C ASN A 4 14.35 -9.72 -16.55
N LYS A 5 13.46 -10.17 -15.65
CA LYS A 5 13.85 -10.78 -14.38
C LYS A 5 14.61 -12.11 -14.59
N HIS A 6 14.18 -12.92 -15.55
CA HIS A 6 14.89 -14.15 -15.90
C HIS A 6 16.24 -13.85 -16.56
N HIS A 7 16.29 -12.90 -17.48
CA HIS A 7 17.55 -12.45 -18.09
C HIS A 7 18.53 -11.88 -17.02
N SER A 8 18.03 -11.11 -16.07
CA SER A 8 18.87 -10.57 -14.97
C SER A 8 19.48 -11.70 -14.13
N ARG A 9 18.69 -12.73 -13.81
CA ARG A 9 19.20 -13.90 -13.06
C ARG A 9 20.25 -14.67 -13.87
N LEU A 10 19.97 -14.94 -15.14
CA LEU A 10 20.92 -15.62 -16.03
C LEU A 10 22.20 -14.82 -16.19
N ARG A 11 22.13 -13.48 -16.35
CA ARG A 11 23.27 -12.60 -16.39
C ARG A 11 24.13 -12.72 -15.12
N THR A 12 23.52 -12.78 -13.95
CA THR A 12 24.23 -12.95 -12.66
C THR A 12 24.96 -14.28 -12.60
N MET A 13 24.33 -15.37 -13.06
CA MET A 13 24.93 -16.70 -13.13
C MET A 13 26.13 -16.73 -14.09
N LEU A 14 26.00 -16.15 -15.28
CA LEU A 14 27.06 -16.08 -16.28
C LEU A 14 28.25 -15.20 -15.83
N LEU A 15 27.97 -14.10 -15.11
CA LEU A 15 29.04 -13.29 -14.50
C LEU A 15 29.82 -14.09 -13.46
N ARG A 16 29.16 -14.94 -12.68
CA ARG A 16 29.81 -15.82 -11.72
C ARG A 16 30.64 -16.90 -12.45
N ALA A 17 30.08 -17.56 -13.46
CA ALA A 17 30.76 -18.55 -14.27
C ALA A 17 32.01 -17.99 -14.98
N LEU A 18 31.94 -16.73 -15.44
CA LEU A 18 33.09 -16.02 -16.02
C LEU A 18 34.18 -15.81 -14.96
N LYS A 19 33.80 -15.38 -13.75
CA LYS A 19 34.75 -15.15 -12.64
C LYS A 19 35.43 -16.45 -12.16
N GLU A 20 34.69 -17.56 -12.21
CA GLU A 20 35.19 -18.89 -11.83
C GLU A 20 35.91 -19.64 -12.98
N GLY A 21 36.01 -19.03 -14.17
CA GLY A 21 36.72 -19.60 -15.31
C GLY A 21 35.95 -20.64 -16.14
N TYR A 22 34.66 -20.88 -15.82
CA TYR A 22 33.84 -21.85 -16.58
C TYR A 22 33.43 -21.37 -17.98
N VAL A 23 33.40 -20.06 -18.20
CA VAL A 23 33.13 -19.45 -19.51
C VAL A 23 34.14 -18.37 -19.81
N HIS A 24 34.55 -18.23 -21.07
CA HIS A 24 35.56 -17.25 -21.50
C HIS A 24 34.97 -15.89 -21.89
N LYS A 25 33.67 -15.82 -22.18
CA LYS A 25 33.00 -14.60 -22.62
C LYS A 25 31.58 -14.52 -22.03
N ASN A 26 31.20 -13.33 -21.58
CA ASN A 26 29.82 -13.07 -21.13
C ASN A 26 28.96 -12.64 -22.32
N PRO A 27 27.95 -13.42 -22.75
CA PRO A 27 27.07 -13.06 -23.86
C PRO A 27 26.15 -11.86 -23.56
N TYR A 28 26.10 -11.41 -22.30
CA TYR A 28 25.28 -10.25 -21.90
C TYR A 28 26.03 -8.92 -21.91
N VAL A 29 27.25 -8.84 -22.41
CA VAL A 29 28.04 -7.59 -22.45
C VAL A 29 27.25 -6.47 -23.15
N ASP A 30 26.68 -6.78 -24.32
CA ASP A 30 25.97 -5.81 -25.16
C ASP A 30 24.44 -5.86 -24.99
N PHE A 31 23.95 -6.75 -24.13
CA PHE A 31 22.51 -6.93 -23.96
C PHE A 31 21.93 -5.94 -22.95
N LYS A 32 21.16 -4.96 -23.45
CA LYS A 32 20.47 -3.96 -22.61
C LYS A 32 19.06 -4.42 -22.26
N LEU A 33 18.79 -4.61 -20.96
CA LEU A 33 17.45 -4.90 -20.45
C LEU A 33 16.60 -3.63 -20.50
N LYS A 34 15.56 -3.61 -21.35
CA LYS A 34 14.58 -2.52 -21.40
C LYS A 34 13.49 -2.77 -20.38
N ASN A 35 13.44 -1.98 -19.31
CA ASN A 35 12.37 -2.02 -18.34
C ASN A 35 11.26 -1.03 -18.73
N THR A 36 10.05 -1.53 -18.91
CA THR A 36 8.85 -0.69 -19.05
C THR A 36 8.35 -0.30 -17.68
N ALA A 37 8.15 1.00 -17.46
CA ALA A 37 7.52 1.48 -16.24
C ALA A 37 6.08 0.92 -16.15
N SER A 38 5.76 0.22 -15.07
CA SER A 38 4.39 -0.22 -14.82
C SER A 38 3.56 0.96 -14.30
N LYS A 39 2.39 1.20 -14.89
CA LYS A 39 1.42 2.15 -14.35
C LYS A 39 0.97 1.64 -12.97
N ARG A 40 1.05 2.50 -11.95
CA ARG A 40 0.58 2.18 -10.61
C ARG A 40 -0.92 2.50 -10.55
N THR A 41 -1.73 1.48 -10.32
CA THR A 41 -3.16 1.62 -10.13
C THR A 41 -3.44 2.03 -8.68
N PHE A 42 -4.30 3.03 -8.49
CA PHE A 42 -4.83 3.46 -7.20
C PHE A 42 -6.31 3.84 -7.38
N LEU A 43 -7.05 3.91 -6.29
CA LEU A 43 -8.45 4.33 -6.29
C LEU A 43 -8.55 5.85 -6.08
N SER A 44 -9.50 6.49 -6.79
CA SER A 44 -9.93 7.84 -6.44
C SER A 44 -10.72 7.83 -5.12
N GLN A 45 -11.06 9.02 -4.61
CA GLN A 45 -11.89 9.12 -3.40
C GLN A 45 -13.28 8.52 -3.65
N GLU A 46 -13.88 8.81 -4.80
CA GLU A 46 -15.20 8.32 -5.20
C GLU A 46 -15.22 6.79 -5.34
N GLU A 47 -14.20 6.21 -5.98
CA GLU A 47 -14.07 4.75 -6.12
C GLU A 47 -13.89 4.06 -4.76
N LEU A 48 -13.17 4.71 -3.83
CA LEU A 48 -12.99 4.21 -2.48
C LEU A 48 -14.32 4.23 -1.70
N GLU A 49 -15.09 5.32 -1.81
CA GLU A 49 -16.42 5.46 -1.21
C GLU A 49 -17.40 4.42 -1.77
N GLN A 50 -17.41 4.17 -3.09
CA GLN A 50 -18.21 3.10 -3.69
C GLN A 50 -17.93 1.72 -3.07
N ILE A 51 -16.65 1.40 -2.79
CA ILE A 51 -16.30 0.14 -2.12
C ILE A 51 -16.81 0.13 -0.68
N ILE A 52 -16.66 1.23 0.06
CA ILE A 52 -17.03 1.33 1.47
C ILE A 52 -18.53 1.18 1.64
N GLU A 53 -19.33 1.85 0.82
CA GLU A 53 -20.79 1.95 0.96
C GLU A 53 -21.53 0.75 0.38
N HIS A 54 -20.93 0.01 -0.55
CA HIS A 54 -21.58 -1.10 -1.20
C HIS A 54 -21.97 -2.22 -0.21
N GLY A 55 -23.22 -2.69 -0.28
CA GLY A 55 -23.77 -3.71 0.65
C GLY A 55 -23.19 -5.12 0.50
N LEU A 56 -22.51 -5.44 -0.61
CA LEU A 56 -21.87 -6.73 -0.92
C LEU A 56 -22.83 -7.94 -0.78
N GLY A 57 -24.14 -7.73 -1.03
CA GLY A 57 -25.16 -8.79 -1.01
C GLY A 57 -25.25 -9.57 0.32
N GLY A 58 -24.80 -8.99 1.45
CA GLY A 58 -24.78 -9.69 2.73
C GLY A 58 -23.63 -10.71 2.89
N ASN A 59 -22.75 -10.86 1.90
CA ASN A 59 -21.64 -11.84 1.96
C ASN A 59 -20.56 -11.44 2.96
N GLU A 60 -20.53 -12.11 4.10
CA GLU A 60 -19.58 -11.83 5.20
C GLU A 60 -18.10 -12.03 4.79
N SER A 61 -17.81 -12.95 3.87
CA SER A 61 -16.44 -13.13 3.38
C SER A 61 -15.96 -11.95 2.56
N LEU A 62 -16.82 -11.38 1.72
CA LEU A 62 -16.52 -10.16 0.95
C LEU A 62 -16.40 -8.95 1.87
N LYS A 63 -17.27 -8.83 2.87
CA LYS A 63 -17.18 -7.75 3.88
C LYS A 63 -15.86 -7.80 4.65
N ARG A 64 -15.42 -8.98 5.09
CA ARG A 64 -14.11 -9.16 5.76
C ARG A 64 -12.94 -8.76 4.84
N VAL A 65 -12.99 -9.14 3.57
CA VAL A 65 -11.97 -8.76 2.59
C VAL A 65 -11.96 -7.26 2.36
N ARG A 66 -13.13 -6.64 2.22
CA ARG A 66 -13.27 -5.19 2.15
C ARG A 66 -12.64 -4.50 3.36
N ASP A 67 -12.95 -4.95 4.57
CA ASP A 67 -12.43 -4.35 5.79
C ASP A 67 -10.89 -4.43 5.84
N ILE A 68 -10.30 -5.58 5.48
CA ILE A 68 -8.83 -5.72 5.39
C ILE A 68 -8.24 -4.76 4.34
N PHE A 69 -8.90 -4.62 3.20
CA PHE A 69 -8.47 -3.72 2.14
C PHE A 69 -8.53 -2.26 2.61
N ILE A 70 -9.66 -1.83 3.19
CA ILE A 70 -9.86 -0.48 3.73
C ILE A 70 -8.88 -0.16 4.85
N PHE A 71 -8.67 -1.10 5.79
CA PHE A 71 -7.63 -0.94 6.80
C PHE A 71 -6.26 -0.68 6.17
N SER A 72 -5.92 -1.41 5.11
CA SER A 72 -4.65 -1.23 4.40
C SER A 72 -4.59 0.07 3.59
N VAL A 73 -5.73 0.58 3.10
CA VAL A 73 -5.82 1.91 2.48
C VAL A 73 -5.48 3.01 3.49
N TYR A 74 -5.97 2.92 4.72
CA TYR A 74 -5.73 3.98 5.73
C TYR A 74 -4.43 3.81 6.53
N THR A 75 -3.78 2.66 6.44
CA THR A 75 -2.48 2.42 7.12
C THR A 75 -1.29 2.36 6.18
N GLY A 76 -1.51 2.01 4.91
CA GLY A 76 -0.44 1.79 3.94
C GLY A 76 0.36 0.51 4.16
N LEU A 77 -0.05 -0.38 5.07
CA LEU A 77 0.68 -1.61 5.38
C LEU A 77 0.78 -2.55 4.19
N ARG A 78 1.87 -3.32 4.12
CA ARG A 78 1.97 -4.47 3.23
C ARG A 78 1.08 -5.61 3.75
N PHE A 79 0.73 -6.54 2.87
CA PHE A 79 -0.16 -7.65 3.23
C PHE A 79 0.34 -8.45 4.44
N GLU A 80 1.62 -8.82 4.46
CA GLU A 80 2.17 -9.62 5.56
C GLU A 80 2.20 -8.84 6.89
N ASP A 81 2.57 -7.54 6.83
CA ASP A 81 2.56 -6.67 8.01
C ASP A 81 1.14 -6.55 8.59
N ALA A 82 0.12 -6.35 7.74
CA ALA A 82 -1.28 -6.28 8.15
C ALA A 82 -1.80 -7.62 8.68
N ARG A 83 -1.45 -8.74 8.04
CA ARG A 83 -1.85 -10.10 8.42
C ARG A 83 -1.28 -10.53 9.76
N GLN A 84 -0.05 -10.12 10.06
CA GLN A 84 0.64 -10.50 11.31
C GLN A 84 0.32 -9.56 12.47
N LEU A 85 -0.32 -8.42 12.20
CA LEU A 85 -0.58 -7.39 13.20
C LEU A 85 -1.36 -7.90 14.40
N THR A 86 -0.83 -7.59 15.60
CA THR A 86 -1.43 -7.90 16.89
C THR A 86 -1.74 -6.65 17.69
N MET A 87 -2.62 -6.75 18.68
CA MET A 87 -3.11 -5.60 19.46
C MET A 87 -2.04 -4.90 20.29
N ASP A 88 -1.04 -5.62 20.76
CA ASP A 88 0.11 -5.07 21.49
C ASP A 88 0.97 -4.12 20.66
N ARG A 89 0.81 -4.15 19.34
CA ARG A 89 1.46 -3.23 18.40
C ARG A 89 0.70 -1.91 18.18
N ILE A 90 -0.50 -1.79 18.75
CA ILE A 90 -1.30 -0.56 18.71
C ILE A 90 -1.17 0.15 20.06
N ILE A 91 -0.49 1.28 20.06
CA ILE A 91 -0.17 2.04 21.26
C ILE A 91 -1.03 3.30 21.30
N LYS A 92 -1.67 3.55 22.45
CA LYS A 92 -2.42 4.78 22.69
C LYS A 92 -1.54 5.79 23.42
N ASP A 93 -1.45 7.01 22.92
CA ASP A 93 -0.74 8.09 23.57
C ASP A 93 -1.59 8.76 24.68
N LYS A 94 -0.97 9.68 25.43
CA LYS A 94 -1.67 10.43 26.50
C LYS A 94 -2.78 11.35 25.99
N LYS A 95 -2.79 11.68 24.70
CA LYS A 95 -3.80 12.52 24.03
C LYS A 95 -4.95 11.70 23.44
N GLY A 96 -4.88 10.38 23.54
CA GLY A 96 -5.90 9.48 23.01
C GLY A 96 -5.68 9.03 21.57
N ASN A 97 -4.59 9.46 20.90
CA ASN A 97 -4.28 9.03 19.55
C ASN A 97 -3.68 7.62 19.55
N TYR A 98 -3.97 6.87 18.50
CA TYR A 98 -3.44 5.52 18.33
C TYR A 98 -2.34 5.50 17.27
N THR A 99 -1.27 4.79 17.57
CA THR A 99 -0.13 4.60 16.67
C THR A 99 0.21 3.12 16.60
N LEU A 100 0.39 2.63 15.41
CA LEU A 100 0.85 1.29 15.12
C LEU A 100 2.38 1.29 15.08
N GLN A 101 3.00 0.36 15.81
CA GLN A 101 4.46 0.20 15.85
C GLN A 101 4.84 -1.25 15.53
N ILE A 102 5.52 -1.46 14.41
CA ILE A 102 5.96 -2.78 13.95
C ILE A 102 7.38 -2.73 13.40
N SER A 103 8.05 -3.89 13.34
CA SER A 103 9.15 -4.12 12.41
C SER A 103 8.58 -4.71 11.12
N GLN A 104 8.97 -4.14 9.96
CA GLN A 104 8.44 -4.59 8.67
C GLN A 104 9.01 -5.96 8.30
N GLU A 105 8.17 -6.94 8.00
CA GLU A 105 8.56 -8.32 7.64
C GLU A 105 9.60 -8.39 6.50
N LYS A 106 9.49 -7.49 5.52
CA LYS A 106 10.37 -7.53 4.34
C LYS A 106 11.75 -6.89 4.55
N THR A 107 11.87 -5.89 5.41
CA THR A 107 13.07 -5.04 5.52
C THR A 107 13.66 -5.00 6.92
N ASP A 108 12.95 -5.57 7.89
CA ASP A 108 13.24 -5.50 9.33
C ASP A 108 13.40 -4.06 9.88
N GLU A 109 12.88 -3.08 9.13
CA GLU A 109 12.94 -1.67 9.51
C GLU A 109 11.76 -1.32 10.43
N PRO A 110 11.99 -0.53 11.49
CA PRO A 110 10.91 -0.07 12.36
C PRO A 110 9.98 0.86 11.59
N LEU A 111 8.68 0.64 11.77
CA LEU A 111 7.63 1.44 11.16
C LEU A 111 6.65 1.90 12.23
N SER A 112 6.41 3.22 12.28
CA SER A 112 5.43 3.85 13.15
C SER A 112 4.40 4.58 12.29
N VAL A 113 3.12 4.16 12.37
CA VAL A 113 2.03 4.69 11.55
C VAL A 113 0.90 5.18 12.46
N PRO A 114 0.54 6.48 12.42
CA PRO A 114 -0.66 6.98 13.08
C PRO A 114 -1.90 6.27 12.53
N LEU A 115 -2.78 5.82 13.40
CA LEU A 115 -4.03 5.17 13.00
C LEU A 115 -5.14 6.20 12.86
N LEU A 116 -5.59 6.40 11.64
CA LEU A 116 -6.72 7.26 11.32
C LEU A 116 -8.03 6.59 11.78
N LYS A 117 -9.06 7.41 12.02
CA LYS A 117 -10.38 6.94 12.50
C LYS A 117 -10.94 5.74 11.71
N PRO A 118 -10.97 5.73 10.35
CA PRO A 118 -11.52 4.58 9.62
C PRO A 118 -10.75 3.27 9.86
N ALA A 119 -9.43 3.34 10.10
CA ALA A 119 -8.65 2.15 10.47
C ALA A 119 -9.02 1.68 11.88
N MET A 120 -9.21 2.60 12.84
CA MET A 120 -9.61 2.27 14.20
C MET A 120 -11.03 1.71 14.27
N ASP A 121 -11.97 2.21 13.46
CA ASP A 121 -13.32 1.68 13.37
C ASP A 121 -13.30 0.19 12.94
N ILE A 122 -12.43 -0.17 11.99
CA ILE A 122 -12.21 -1.57 11.60
C ILE A 122 -11.59 -2.39 12.74
N VAL A 123 -10.59 -1.85 13.45
CA VAL A 123 -10.01 -2.51 14.63
C VAL A 123 -11.10 -2.82 15.66
N GLY A 124 -11.98 -1.87 15.94
CA GLY A 124 -13.12 -2.01 16.86
C GLY A 124 -14.12 -3.08 16.43
N LYS A 125 -14.43 -3.16 15.13
CA LYS A 125 -15.36 -4.15 14.56
C LYS A 125 -14.98 -5.59 14.86
N TYR A 126 -13.69 -5.91 14.99
CA TYR A 126 -13.19 -7.26 15.22
C TYR A 126 -12.83 -7.55 16.68
N ASN A 127 -13.24 -6.72 17.65
CA ASN A 127 -12.92 -6.92 19.06
C ASN A 127 -13.37 -8.28 19.60
N ASP A 128 -14.52 -8.77 19.18
CA ASP A 128 -15.09 -10.03 19.61
C ASP A 128 -14.78 -11.22 18.70
N SER A 129 -13.97 -11.03 17.68
CA SER A 129 -13.60 -12.11 16.78
C SER A 129 -12.77 -13.21 17.48
N PRO A 130 -12.91 -14.49 17.08
CA PRO A 130 -12.08 -15.57 17.62
C PRO A 130 -10.58 -15.30 17.43
N GLU A 131 -10.18 -14.73 16.31
CA GLU A 131 -8.79 -14.39 16.01
C GLU A 131 -8.24 -13.35 16.99
N ARG A 132 -9.07 -12.40 17.43
CA ARG A 132 -8.72 -11.42 18.45
C ARG A 132 -8.58 -12.08 19.83
N LYS A 133 -9.56 -12.88 20.22
CA LYS A 133 -9.61 -13.49 21.56
C LYS A 133 -8.48 -14.47 21.78
N VAL A 134 -8.18 -15.32 20.79
CA VAL A 134 -7.16 -16.38 20.91
C VAL A 134 -5.75 -15.89 20.56
N PHE A 135 -5.61 -15.18 19.44
CA PHE A 135 -4.29 -14.83 18.88
C PHE A 135 -3.95 -13.35 18.97
N LYS A 136 -4.79 -12.53 19.61
CA LYS A 136 -4.68 -11.05 19.70
C LYS A 136 -4.54 -10.38 18.33
N LYS A 137 -4.96 -11.03 17.25
CA LYS A 137 -4.87 -10.48 15.88
C LYS A 137 -5.81 -9.29 15.70
N VAL A 138 -5.34 -8.28 14.96
CA VAL A 138 -6.15 -7.09 14.64
C VAL A 138 -7.19 -7.39 13.56
N LEU A 139 -6.82 -8.18 12.57
CA LEU A 139 -7.63 -8.50 11.39
C LEU A 139 -7.90 -10.01 11.27
N PRO A 140 -8.98 -10.40 10.58
CA PRO A 140 -9.26 -11.80 10.28
C PRO A 140 -8.17 -12.44 9.43
N LYS A 141 -7.93 -13.75 9.64
CA LYS A 141 -6.94 -14.52 8.90
C LYS A 141 -7.42 -14.80 7.47
N ILE A 142 -6.59 -14.46 6.49
CA ILE A 142 -6.84 -14.76 5.07
C ILE A 142 -5.50 -14.96 4.35
N THR A 143 -5.49 -15.74 3.27
CA THR A 143 -4.33 -15.84 2.37
C THR A 143 -4.33 -14.72 1.35
N ASN A 144 -3.15 -14.29 0.86
CA ASN A 144 -3.03 -13.23 -0.14
C ASN A 144 -3.76 -13.59 -1.46
N GLN A 145 -3.71 -14.86 -1.87
CA GLN A 145 -4.43 -15.33 -3.05
C GLN A 145 -5.93 -15.16 -2.91
N LYS A 146 -6.51 -15.62 -1.78
CA LYS A 146 -7.95 -15.52 -1.52
C LYS A 146 -8.39 -14.07 -1.38
N LEU A 147 -7.60 -13.23 -0.69
CA LEU A 147 -7.85 -11.80 -0.60
C LEU A 147 -7.95 -11.16 -1.99
N ASN A 148 -6.93 -11.36 -2.84
CA ASN A 148 -6.90 -10.77 -4.17
C ASN A 148 -7.99 -11.32 -5.11
N ALA A 149 -8.39 -12.59 -4.97
CA ALA A 149 -9.53 -13.16 -5.69
C ALA A 149 -10.84 -12.45 -5.30
N TYR A 150 -11.10 -12.29 -4.02
CA TYR A 150 -12.30 -11.60 -3.54
C TYR A 150 -12.30 -10.08 -3.84
N LEU A 151 -11.12 -9.44 -3.88
CA LEU A 151 -11.02 -8.05 -4.30
C LEU A 151 -11.44 -7.85 -5.76
N LYS A 152 -11.18 -8.82 -6.64
CA LYS A 152 -11.71 -8.78 -8.01
C LYS A 152 -13.24 -8.84 -8.02
N THR A 153 -13.82 -9.76 -7.25
CA THR A 153 -15.28 -9.86 -7.11
C THR A 153 -15.87 -8.55 -6.55
N ILE A 154 -15.23 -7.92 -5.57
CA ILE A 154 -15.66 -6.62 -5.05
C ILE A 154 -15.59 -5.55 -6.13
N ALA A 155 -14.52 -5.50 -6.95
CA ALA A 155 -14.41 -4.56 -8.06
C ALA A 155 -15.56 -4.73 -9.06
N ASP A 156 -15.87 -5.99 -9.44
CA ASP A 156 -16.96 -6.30 -10.36
C ASP A 156 -18.30 -5.85 -9.79
N LEU A 157 -18.59 -6.13 -8.51
CA LEU A 157 -19.84 -5.76 -7.86
C LEU A 157 -20.01 -4.23 -7.70
N THR A 158 -18.91 -3.52 -7.50
CA THR A 158 -18.90 -2.06 -7.32
C THR A 158 -18.73 -1.29 -8.62
N GLY A 159 -18.64 -1.96 -9.78
CA GLY A 159 -18.47 -1.32 -11.08
C GLY A 159 -17.08 -0.70 -11.30
N ILE A 160 -16.10 -1.05 -10.48
CA ILE A 160 -14.73 -0.55 -10.61
C ILE A 160 -13.98 -1.33 -11.68
N THR A 161 -13.57 -0.64 -12.75
CA THR A 161 -12.86 -1.25 -13.90
C THR A 161 -11.39 -1.55 -13.61
N LYS A 162 -10.83 -0.99 -12.53
CA LYS A 162 -9.45 -1.20 -12.11
C LYS A 162 -9.26 -2.58 -11.46
N THR A 163 -8.18 -3.27 -11.81
CA THR A 163 -7.83 -4.54 -11.15
C THR A 163 -7.43 -4.29 -9.71
N LEU A 164 -8.27 -4.67 -8.76
CA LEU A 164 -7.97 -4.54 -7.34
C LEU A 164 -7.04 -5.65 -6.85
N SER A 165 -6.09 -5.27 -6.02
CA SER A 165 -5.22 -6.15 -5.25
C SER A 165 -4.84 -5.48 -3.95
N HIS A 166 -4.33 -6.23 -2.97
CA HIS A 166 -3.87 -5.62 -1.72
C HIS A 166 -2.84 -4.49 -1.96
N HIS A 167 -2.04 -4.59 -3.01
CA HIS A 167 -1.03 -3.57 -3.32
C HIS A 167 -1.66 -2.24 -3.79
N VAL A 168 -2.85 -2.31 -4.39
CA VAL A 168 -3.64 -1.12 -4.75
C VAL A 168 -4.06 -0.34 -3.51
N ALA A 169 -4.38 -1.00 -2.39
CA ALA A 169 -4.67 -0.32 -1.13
C ALA A 169 -3.51 0.60 -0.69
N ARG A 170 -2.28 0.09 -0.75
CA ARG A 170 -1.09 0.86 -0.38
C ARG A 170 -0.80 2.00 -1.38
N HIS A 171 -1.08 1.82 -2.66
CA HIS A 171 -0.98 2.89 -3.64
C HIS A 171 -2.04 3.97 -3.39
N THR A 172 -3.27 3.57 -3.05
CA THR A 172 -4.37 4.46 -2.68
C THR A 172 -4.04 5.23 -1.39
N CYS A 173 -3.43 4.58 -0.39
CA CYS A 173 -2.91 5.26 0.79
C CYS A 173 -1.97 6.40 0.42
N ALA A 174 -0.96 6.11 -0.40
CA ALA A 174 0.04 7.10 -0.81
C ALA A 174 -0.57 8.27 -1.57
N THR A 175 -1.47 7.99 -2.52
CA THR A 175 -2.03 9.00 -3.43
C THR A 175 -3.27 9.68 -2.84
N THR A 176 -4.34 8.93 -2.65
CA THR A 176 -5.67 9.45 -2.31
C THR A 176 -5.77 9.86 -0.84
N ILE A 177 -5.16 9.09 0.08
CA ILE A 177 -5.25 9.42 1.50
C ILE A 177 -4.18 10.43 1.92
N LEU A 178 -2.93 10.31 1.45
CA LEU A 178 -1.85 11.16 1.94
C LEU A 178 -1.55 12.32 1.01
N LEU A 179 -1.13 12.08 -0.23
CA LEU A 179 -0.72 13.16 -1.14
C LEU A 179 -1.87 14.10 -1.51
N SER A 180 -3.09 13.59 -1.75
CA SER A 180 -4.25 14.45 -2.02
C SER A 180 -4.66 15.32 -0.83
N ASN A 181 -4.27 14.92 0.40
CA ASN A 181 -4.42 15.72 1.61
C ASN A 181 -3.14 16.49 1.98
N GLU A 182 -2.28 16.75 0.99
CA GLU A 182 -1.10 17.61 1.09
C GLU A 182 -0.04 17.16 2.10
N VAL A 183 -0.03 15.88 2.44
CA VAL A 183 1.04 15.30 3.26
C VAL A 183 2.36 15.35 2.47
N PRO A 184 3.44 15.95 3.02
CA PRO A 184 4.73 16.01 2.34
C PRO A 184 5.25 14.63 1.96
N ILE A 185 5.91 14.53 0.78
CA ILE A 185 6.35 13.24 0.22
C ILE A 185 7.33 12.49 1.13
N GLU A 186 8.11 13.23 1.92
CA GLU A 186 9.03 12.66 2.92
C GLU A 186 8.26 11.97 4.05
N VAL A 187 7.13 12.56 4.48
CA VAL A 187 6.24 11.98 5.48
C VAL A 187 5.52 10.77 4.89
N VAL A 188 5.03 10.85 3.65
CA VAL A 188 4.45 9.71 2.92
C VAL A 188 5.46 8.56 2.82
N SER A 189 6.72 8.87 2.51
CA SER A 189 7.79 7.88 2.44
C SER A 189 8.01 7.16 3.78
N LYS A 190 8.06 7.91 4.88
CA LYS A 190 8.16 7.37 6.24
C LYS A 190 6.92 6.57 6.63
N TRP A 191 5.71 7.08 6.34
CA TRP A 191 4.45 6.40 6.59
C TRP A 191 4.39 5.01 5.93
N LEU A 192 4.87 4.94 4.71
CA LEU A 192 4.95 3.68 3.98
C LEU A 192 6.15 2.80 4.36
N GLY A 193 7.10 3.31 5.13
CA GLY A 193 8.34 2.61 5.45
C GLY A 193 9.19 2.30 4.22
N HIS A 194 9.36 3.30 3.34
CA HIS A 194 10.28 3.20 2.23
C HIS A 194 11.68 3.64 2.67
N THR A 195 12.68 2.78 2.51
CA THR A 195 14.10 3.08 2.76
C THR A 195 14.66 4.09 1.74
N ASN A 196 14.04 4.19 0.56
CA ASN A 196 14.48 5.11 -0.50
C ASN A 196 13.28 5.93 -0.99
N ILE A 197 13.37 7.25 -0.85
CA ILE A 197 12.32 8.19 -1.25
C ILE A 197 11.97 8.10 -2.75
N LYS A 198 12.91 7.68 -3.61
CA LYS A 198 12.65 7.44 -5.04
C LYS A 198 11.50 6.46 -5.26
N THR A 199 11.28 5.53 -4.33
CA THR A 199 10.14 4.60 -4.36
C THR A 199 8.80 5.33 -4.16
N THR A 200 8.80 6.45 -3.44
CA THR A 200 7.62 7.29 -3.20
C THR A 200 7.42 8.32 -4.31
N GLN A 201 8.49 8.82 -4.91
CA GLN A 201 8.44 9.82 -5.99
C GLN A 201 7.65 9.36 -7.23
N ILE A 202 7.45 8.07 -7.41
CA ILE A 202 6.57 7.55 -8.45
C ILE A 202 5.11 8.04 -8.32
N TYR A 203 4.68 8.34 -7.09
CA TYR A 203 3.34 8.89 -6.81
C TYR A 203 3.25 10.39 -7.06
N ALA A 204 4.34 11.14 -6.91
CA ALA A 204 4.38 12.59 -7.13
C ALA A 204 4.07 12.97 -8.59
N LYS A 205 4.32 12.08 -9.55
CA LYS A 205 3.98 12.33 -10.97
C LYS A 205 2.48 12.28 -11.27
N ILE A 206 1.66 11.85 -10.32
CA ILE A 206 0.22 11.61 -10.51
C ILE A 206 -0.61 12.86 -10.15
N THR A 207 0.01 13.88 -9.53
CA THR A 207 -0.71 14.98 -8.87
C THR A 207 -0.62 16.31 -9.63
N ASN A 208 -1.09 16.37 -10.89
CA ASN A 208 -1.38 17.67 -11.51
C ASN A 208 -2.43 18.46 -10.71
N THR A 209 -3.41 17.77 -10.13
CA THR A 209 -4.42 18.32 -9.20
C THR A 209 -3.78 18.93 -7.94
N TYR A 210 -2.70 18.36 -7.44
CA TYR A 210 -1.99 18.89 -6.27
C TYR A 210 -1.38 20.28 -6.55
N MET A 211 -0.74 20.45 -7.69
CA MET A 211 -0.17 21.75 -8.07
C MET A 211 -1.25 22.83 -8.20
N GLN A 212 -2.39 22.49 -8.80
CA GLN A 212 -3.50 23.42 -8.92
C GLN A 212 -4.08 23.80 -7.55
N ASN A 213 -4.34 22.83 -6.68
CA ASN A 213 -4.82 23.07 -5.32
C ASN A 213 -3.85 23.93 -4.49
N MET A 214 -2.53 23.74 -4.68
CA MET A 214 -1.52 24.55 -4.00
C MET A 214 -1.50 25.99 -4.55
N ALA A 215 -1.64 26.19 -5.86
CA ALA A 215 -1.76 27.51 -6.46
C ALA A 215 -2.98 28.25 -5.91
N ASP A 216 -4.15 27.61 -5.90
CA ASP A 216 -5.39 28.18 -5.36
C ASP A 216 -5.27 28.57 -3.87
N LYS A 217 -4.52 27.79 -3.09
CA LYS A 217 -4.25 28.11 -1.67
C LYS A 217 -3.32 29.31 -1.50
N ILE A 218 -2.29 29.40 -2.35
CA ILE A 218 -1.36 30.55 -2.34
C ILE A 218 -2.14 31.81 -2.69
N ASP A 219 -2.97 31.77 -3.73
CA ASP A 219 -3.78 32.91 -4.16
C ASP A 219 -4.74 33.35 -3.04
N LYS A 220 -5.47 32.42 -2.41
CA LYS A 220 -6.33 32.73 -1.25
C LYS A 220 -5.57 33.37 -0.09
N LYS A 221 -4.34 32.93 0.20
CA LYS A 221 -3.50 33.54 1.25
C LYS A 221 -2.98 34.92 0.88
N MET A 222 -2.79 35.18 -0.40
CA MET A 222 -2.37 36.49 -0.89
C MET A 222 -3.53 37.50 -0.89
N ASP A 223 -4.75 37.07 -1.21
CA ASP A 223 -5.96 37.90 -1.18
C ASP A 223 -6.41 38.33 0.22
N VAL A 224 -6.16 37.50 1.24
CA VAL A 224 -6.47 37.79 2.67
C VAL A 224 -5.52 38.83 3.27
N LYS A 225 -4.42 39.22 2.56
CA LYS A 225 -3.47 40.25 3.01
C LYS A 225 -3.73 41.63 2.41
N LYS A 226 -4.82 41.80 1.70
CA LYS A 226 -5.36 43.11 1.28
C LYS A 226 -6.55 43.49 2.14
#